data_4600b802647e694384dd3b5b1842d032
#
_entry.id   4600b802647e694384dd3b5b1842d032
#
_cell.length_a   1.000
_cell.length_b   1.000
_cell.length_c   1.000
_cell.angle_alpha   90.00
_cell.angle_beta   90.00
_cell.angle_gamma   90.00
#
_symmetry.space_group_name_H-M   'P 1'
#
loop_
_entity.id
_entity.type
_entity.pdbx_description
1 polymer ?
#
loop_
_entity_poly.entity_id
_entity_poly.type
_entity_poly.pdbx_seq_one_letter_code
_entity_poly.pdbx_strand_id
1 'polypeptide(L)'
;MLSYQKFWLFFFSFVFAATLHAKPNQYALAVPDHFAADVAEQVFADGGNAVDAAIAVGFSLAVTLPEAGNLGGGGFMLVYFEGKPYFIDYREAAPGAAHPDMYLNENGNVIGVSSLVGHKAAGVPGTVMGLWEAHQRFGTLPWQRLLAPAIGLAKQGFKAPPQLVKHIQESLDFFAPTNFADYFGHVRADETFVQSELAATLQRISDRGIEDFYRGETAKLLVDSMTSNDGLMTLEDLSSYRVVWRKPIEANWRDKVLLTAPLPSSGGIALTTLLSMRDLLAEHFKGLPHNSVQYIHLLAEMEKRVYADRGEYLGDADFIDVPVNELLDPAYIAKRAAAVNPNAISHTEKVRPGLYESPQTTHFSIVDAKGNAVSNTYTLNLSFGSGAVVEGAGFLLNDEMDDFSIKPGVPNAYGVIGGRANEIQPGKRMLSSMTPTIVLAANGQVDMVTGSPGGSTIITTVMQSILNNYDFGMSAENVASVERVHHQLYPENLITYHPTLAKGVINGLTDMGYRVEQHPLTMGDLQLLLKKSDGEWSAGSDARGRGAAVVGEILTSQP
;
A
#
# COMPACT_ATOMS: atom_id res chain seq x y z
N MET A 1 -8.50 4.28 -94.54
CA MET A 1 -8.23 3.07 -93.75
C MET A 1 -7.56 3.51 -92.44
N LEU A 2 -8.32 3.59 -91.35
CA LEU A 2 -7.86 4.02 -90.05
C LEU A 2 -7.56 2.79 -89.15
N SER A 3 -6.33 2.68 -88.72
CA SER A 3 -5.86 1.61 -87.78
C SER A 3 -6.07 2.06 -86.37
N TYR A 4 -6.86 1.32 -85.56
CA TYR A 4 -7.06 1.50 -84.14
C TYR A 4 -5.96 0.74 -83.35
N GLN A 5 -5.06 1.46 -82.70
CA GLN A 5 -4.17 0.90 -81.66
C GLN A 5 -4.89 0.89 -80.33
N LYS A 6 -5.10 -0.30 -79.72
CA LYS A 6 -5.60 -0.47 -78.39
C LYS A 6 -4.46 -0.33 -77.38
N PHE A 7 -4.52 0.70 -76.53
CA PHE A 7 -3.66 0.87 -75.37
C PHE A 7 -4.23 0.05 -74.19
N TRP A 8 -3.47 -0.91 -73.70
CA TRP A 8 -3.77 -1.64 -72.44
C TRP A 8 -3.06 -0.90 -71.33
N LEU A 9 -3.82 -0.30 -70.36
CA LEU A 9 -3.32 0.19 -69.10
C LEU A 9 -3.32 -0.97 -68.10
N PHE A 10 -2.14 -1.41 -67.70
CA PHE A 10 -1.97 -2.31 -66.54
C PHE A 10 -2.03 -1.48 -65.26
N PHE A 11 -3.11 -1.65 -64.48
CA PHE A 11 -3.19 -1.13 -63.12
C PHE A 11 -2.44 -2.12 -62.21
N PHE A 12 -1.27 -1.75 -61.72
CA PHE A 12 -0.58 -2.44 -60.64
C PHE A 12 -1.19 -1.97 -59.33
N SER A 13 -2.10 -2.76 -58.74
CA SER A 13 -2.56 -2.57 -57.35
C SER A 13 -1.46 -3.02 -56.41
N PHE A 14 -0.75 -2.07 -55.83
CA PHE A 14 0.10 -2.32 -54.67
C PHE A 14 -0.79 -2.60 -53.47
N VAL A 15 -0.97 -3.86 -53.11
CA VAL A 15 -1.53 -4.25 -51.82
C VAL A 15 -0.43 -4.02 -50.75
N PHE A 16 -0.54 -2.92 -50.01
CA PHE A 16 0.23 -2.72 -48.81
C PHE A 16 -0.33 -3.73 -47.78
N ALA A 17 0.33 -4.88 -47.62
CA ALA A 17 0.13 -5.74 -46.47
C ALA A 17 0.68 -5.00 -45.25
N ALA A 18 -0.18 -4.31 -44.52
CA ALA A 18 0.14 -3.88 -43.16
C ALA A 18 0.39 -5.15 -42.36
N THR A 19 1.65 -5.46 -42.12
CA THR A 19 2.02 -6.45 -41.10
C THR A 19 1.52 -5.91 -39.78
N LEU A 20 0.36 -6.42 -39.29
CA LEU A 20 -0.02 -6.32 -37.89
C LEU A 20 1.09 -7.02 -37.11
N HIS A 21 2.05 -6.26 -36.63
CA HIS A 21 2.92 -6.75 -35.57
C HIS A 21 2.00 -6.99 -34.37
N ALA A 22 1.80 -8.24 -34.02
CA ALA A 22 1.21 -8.59 -32.74
C ALA A 22 2.04 -7.86 -31.67
N LYS A 23 1.38 -7.01 -30.86
CA LYS A 23 2.08 -6.35 -29.75
C LYS A 23 2.67 -7.44 -28.86
N PRO A 24 3.90 -7.28 -28.37
CA PRO A 24 4.49 -8.25 -27.47
C PRO A 24 3.59 -8.45 -26.25
N ASN A 25 3.43 -9.70 -25.81
CA ASN A 25 2.74 -10.09 -24.59
C ASN A 25 3.58 -9.60 -23.40
N GLN A 26 3.46 -8.34 -23.03
CA GLN A 26 4.22 -7.70 -21.98
C GLN A 26 3.57 -7.92 -20.62
N TYR A 27 4.36 -8.26 -19.62
CA TYR A 27 4.05 -8.08 -18.22
C TYR A 27 4.84 -6.88 -17.67
N ALA A 28 4.36 -6.31 -16.57
CA ALA A 28 5.05 -5.25 -15.85
C ALA A 28 4.91 -5.45 -14.34
N LEU A 29 5.97 -5.14 -13.61
CA LEU A 29 5.97 -5.17 -12.15
C LEU A 29 6.80 -4.02 -11.58
N ALA A 30 6.37 -3.52 -10.43
CA ALA A 30 7.13 -2.63 -9.57
C ALA A 30 6.96 -3.16 -8.14
N VAL A 31 8.06 -3.51 -7.50
CA VAL A 31 8.10 -4.19 -6.20
C VAL A 31 9.21 -3.60 -5.32
N PRO A 32 9.06 -3.62 -3.98
CA PRO A 32 9.95 -2.91 -3.06
C PRO A 32 11.29 -3.61 -2.81
N ASP A 33 11.50 -4.79 -3.42
CA ASP A 33 12.71 -5.60 -3.22
C ASP A 33 13.07 -6.39 -4.49
N HIS A 34 14.34 -6.39 -4.87
CA HIS A 34 14.78 -7.06 -6.10
C HIS A 34 14.65 -8.59 -6.06
N PHE A 35 14.77 -9.24 -4.88
CA PHE A 35 14.52 -10.68 -4.77
C PHE A 35 13.08 -11.04 -5.11
N ALA A 36 12.14 -10.18 -4.71
CA ALA A 36 10.73 -10.35 -5.06
C ALA A 36 10.46 -10.11 -6.55
N ALA A 37 11.24 -9.25 -7.22
CA ALA A 37 11.18 -9.06 -8.66
C ALA A 37 11.58 -10.35 -9.39
N ASP A 38 12.73 -10.94 -9.04
CA ASP A 38 13.21 -12.21 -9.61
C ASP A 38 12.16 -13.32 -9.46
N VAL A 39 11.48 -13.37 -8.30
CA VAL A 39 10.40 -14.34 -8.04
C VAL A 39 9.20 -14.11 -8.94
N ALA A 40 8.77 -12.85 -9.12
CA ALA A 40 7.65 -12.52 -10.01
C ALA A 40 7.96 -12.88 -11.47
N GLU A 41 9.17 -12.59 -11.96
CA GLU A 41 9.62 -12.96 -13.31
C GLU A 41 9.60 -14.48 -13.51
N GLN A 42 10.05 -15.25 -12.50
CA GLN A 42 10.00 -16.71 -12.55
C GLN A 42 8.55 -17.23 -12.61
N VAL A 43 7.62 -16.62 -11.88
CA VAL A 43 6.19 -16.98 -11.93
C VAL A 43 5.63 -16.73 -13.34
N PHE A 44 5.95 -15.60 -13.96
CA PHE A 44 5.53 -15.33 -15.35
C PHE A 44 6.17 -16.30 -16.35
N ALA A 45 7.44 -16.65 -16.17
CA ALA A 45 8.13 -17.65 -17.01
C ALA A 45 7.47 -19.04 -16.90
N ASP A 46 6.91 -19.39 -15.73
CA ASP A 46 6.18 -20.63 -15.50
C ASP A 46 4.71 -20.58 -16.01
N GLY A 47 4.29 -19.45 -16.59
CA GLY A 47 2.94 -19.26 -17.14
C GLY A 47 1.89 -18.80 -16.13
N GLY A 48 2.31 -18.34 -14.94
CA GLY A 48 1.44 -17.72 -13.94
C GLY A 48 0.86 -16.38 -14.39
N ASN A 49 -0.22 -15.97 -13.75
CA ASN A 49 -0.87 -14.68 -13.95
C ASN A 49 -0.41 -13.62 -12.92
N ALA A 50 -0.97 -12.41 -12.98
CA ALA A 50 -0.63 -11.32 -12.06
C ALA A 50 -0.91 -11.65 -10.58
N VAL A 51 -1.95 -12.45 -10.30
CA VAL A 51 -2.29 -12.86 -8.92
C VAL A 51 -1.33 -13.94 -8.42
N ASP A 52 -0.94 -14.90 -9.26
CA ASP A 52 0.11 -15.87 -8.90
C ASP A 52 1.42 -15.15 -8.55
N ALA A 53 1.82 -14.17 -9.36
CA ALA A 53 3.00 -13.35 -9.10
C ALA A 53 2.86 -12.56 -7.79
N ALA A 54 1.71 -11.93 -7.53
CA ALA A 54 1.44 -11.20 -6.31
C ALA A 54 1.55 -12.07 -5.05
N ILE A 55 1.06 -13.31 -5.09
CA ILE A 55 1.15 -14.26 -3.98
C ILE A 55 2.61 -14.64 -3.72
N ALA A 56 3.36 -14.99 -4.75
CA ALA A 56 4.76 -15.38 -4.62
C ALA A 56 5.63 -14.21 -4.13
N VAL A 57 5.38 -12.98 -4.61
CA VAL A 57 5.98 -11.73 -4.11
C VAL A 57 5.66 -11.54 -2.63
N GLY A 58 4.40 -11.64 -2.22
CA GLY A 58 3.98 -11.46 -0.83
C GLY A 58 4.71 -12.39 0.14
N PHE A 59 4.82 -13.70 -0.17
CA PHE A 59 5.59 -14.64 0.65
C PHE A 59 7.10 -14.38 0.61
N SER A 60 7.64 -13.97 -0.53
CA SER A 60 9.07 -13.67 -0.65
C SER A 60 9.48 -12.43 0.14
N LEU A 61 8.65 -11.39 0.13
CA LEU A 61 8.86 -10.18 0.92
C LEU A 61 8.80 -10.46 2.44
N ALA A 62 7.99 -11.43 2.89
CA ALA A 62 8.01 -11.85 4.30
C ALA A 62 9.40 -12.38 4.75
N VAL A 63 10.23 -12.82 3.79
CA VAL A 63 11.60 -13.31 4.04
C VAL A 63 12.64 -12.20 3.82
N THR A 64 12.55 -11.47 2.71
CA THR A 64 13.62 -10.56 2.25
C THR A 64 13.43 -9.11 2.70
N LEU A 65 12.19 -8.73 3.08
CA LEU A 65 11.81 -7.40 3.56
C LEU A 65 11.10 -7.49 4.93
N PRO A 66 11.71 -8.12 5.96
CA PRO A 66 11.02 -8.41 7.22
C PRO A 66 10.55 -7.17 8.00
N GLU A 67 11.07 -5.99 7.65
CA GLU A 67 10.60 -4.72 8.21
C GLU A 67 9.17 -4.32 7.76
N ALA A 68 8.61 -4.97 6.73
CA ALA A 68 7.29 -4.64 6.19
C ALA A 68 6.56 -5.83 5.56
N GLY A 69 7.26 -6.70 4.82
CA GLY A 69 6.73 -7.97 4.32
C GLY A 69 6.51 -8.94 5.47
N ASN A 70 5.42 -9.72 5.46
CA ASN A 70 5.01 -10.41 6.68
C ASN A 70 4.14 -11.66 6.46
N LEU A 71 4.03 -12.48 7.52
CA LEU A 71 2.98 -13.46 7.74
C LEU A 71 2.07 -13.05 8.89
N GLY A 72 2.63 -12.33 9.87
CA GLY A 72 1.94 -11.93 11.11
C GLY A 72 1.24 -10.57 11.04
N GLY A 73 1.03 -10.02 9.85
CA GLY A 73 0.31 -8.78 9.59
C GLY A 73 -0.92 -8.97 8.70
N GLY A 74 -1.31 -7.91 7.99
CA GLY A 74 -2.44 -7.92 7.08
C GLY A 74 -2.39 -6.83 6.03
N GLY A 75 -3.50 -6.62 5.32
CA GLY A 75 -3.53 -5.63 4.25
C GLY A 75 -4.74 -5.67 3.34
N PHE A 76 -4.57 -5.09 2.15
CA PHE A 76 -5.58 -4.98 1.11
C PHE A 76 -5.01 -5.30 -0.26
N MET A 77 -5.75 -6.10 -1.03
CA MET A 77 -5.42 -6.40 -2.42
C MET A 77 -6.56 -5.97 -3.34
N LEU A 78 -6.28 -5.05 -4.22
CA LEU A 78 -7.15 -4.67 -5.32
C LEU A 78 -6.73 -5.46 -6.56
N VAL A 79 -7.65 -6.23 -7.11
CA VAL A 79 -7.43 -7.08 -8.27
C VAL A 79 -8.35 -6.64 -9.40
N TYR A 80 -7.80 -6.41 -10.57
CA TYR A 80 -8.56 -6.26 -11.82
C TYR A 80 -8.30 -7.50 -12.66
N PHE A 81 -9.31 -8.36 -12.79
CA PHE A 81 -9.17 -9.67 -13.43
C PHE A 81 -10.27 -9.90 -14.45
N GLU A 82 -9.87 -10.20 -15.69
CA GLU A 82 -10.80 -10.42 -16.81
C GLU A 82 -11.84 -9.30 -16.96
N GLY A 83 -11.40 -8.04 -16.84
CA GLY A 83 -12.25 -6.87 -17.00
C GLY A 83 -13.14 -6.55 -15.80
N LYS A 84 -12.92 -7.16 -14.63
CA LYS A 84 -13.72 -6.92 -13.42
C LYS A 84 -12.84 -6.59 -12.22
N PRO A 85 -13.25 -5.60 -11.41
CA PRO A 85 -12.55 -5.27 -10.19
C PRO A 85 -13.01 -6.13 -9.00
N TYR A 86 -12.06 -6.49 -8.14
CA TYR A 86 -12.27 -7.22 -6.89
C TYR A 86 -11.39 -6.61 -5.81
N PHE A 87 -11.86 -6.65 -4.57
CA PHE A 87 -11.11 -6.15 -3.43
C PHE A 87 -11.13 -7.17 -2.29
N ILE A 88 -9.94 -7.56 -1.84
CA ILE A 88 -9.74 -8.48 -0.73
C ILE A 88 -9.27 -7.68 0.47
N ASP A 89 -10.09 -7.60 1.50
CA ASP A 89 -9.76 -7.04 2.81
C ASP A 89 -9.29 -8.18 3.71
N TYR A 90 -7.98 -8.24 3.93
CA TYR A 90 -7.33 -9.12 4.89
C TYR A 90 -6.60 -8.33 5.98
N ARG A 91 -7.16 -7.14 6.31
CA ARG A 91 -6.74 -6.31 7.44
C ARG A 91 -6.80 -7.11 8.73
N GLU A 92 -5.92 -6.82 9.65
CA GLU A 92 -5.93 -7.38 10.98
C GLU A 92 -7.24 -7.07 11.70
N ALA A 93 -7.59 -7.94 12.65
CA ALA A 93 -8.76 -7.73 13.52
C ALA A 93 -8.33 -7.71 14.98
N ALA A 94 -9.00 -6.91 15.80
CA ALA A 94 -8.77 -6.90 17.24
C ALA A 94 -9.09 -8.29 17.82
N PRO A 95 -8.25 -8.86 18.71
CA PRO A 95 -8.55 -10.11 19.40
C PRO A 95 -9.85 -10.03 20.20
N GLY A 96 -10.49 -11.18 20.45
CA GLY A 96 -11.75 -11.26 21.21
C GLY A 96 -11.67 -10.72 22.63
N ALA A 97 -10.48 -10.70 23.22
CA ALA A 97 -10.21 -10.14 24.55
C ALA A 97 -9.89 -8.63 24.54
N ALA A 98 -9.82 -7.99 23.38
CA ALA A 98 -9.53 -6.56 23.27
C ALA A 98 -10.68 -5.70 23.82
N HIS A 99 -10.34 -4.57 24.43
CA HIS A 99 -11.33 -3.63 24.98
C HIS A 99 -10.79 -2.18 24.91
N PRO A 100 -11.66 -1.14 24.92
CA PRO A 100 -11.26 0.25 24.73
C PRO A 100 -10.15 0.77 25.64
N ASP A 101 -10.12 0.29 26.89
CA ASP A 101 -9.19 0.79 27.92
C ASP A 101 -7.91 -0.07 28.07
N MET A 102 -7.67 -1.04 27.18
CA MET A 102 -6.59 -2.02 27.33
C MET A 102 -5.17 -1.42 27.33
N TYR A 103 -5.01 -0.22 26.83
CA TYR A 103 -3.75 0.54 26.81
C TYR A 103 -3.75 1.73 27.77
N LEU A 104 -4.73 1.83 28.66
CA LEU A 104 -4.84 2.90 29.65
C LEU A 104 -4.50 2.37 31.05
N ASN A 105 -3.82 3.21 31.86
CA ASN A 105 -3.62 2.94 33.26
C ASN A 105 -4.89 3.31 34.09
N GLU A 106 -4.88 3.04 35.38
CA GLU A 106 -6.00 3.32 36.32
C GLU A 106 -6.42 4.80 36.32
N ASN A 107 -5.55 5.71 35.93
CA ASN A 107 -5.85 7.15 35.79
C ASN A 107 -6.35 7.54 34.40
N GLY A 108 -6.56 6.60 33.49
CA GLY A 108 -6.99 6.81 32.12
C GLY A 108 -5.92 7.46 31.23
N ASN A 109 -4.63 7.32 31.56
CA ASN A 109 -3.52 7.76 30.72
C ASN A 109 -2.95 6.59 29.91
N VAL A 110 -2.51 6.85 28.67
CA VAL A 110 -1.88 5.85 27.81
C VAL A 110 -0.61 5.29 28.46
N ILE A 111 -0.46 3.97 28.41
CA ILE A 111 0.66 3.22 29.00
C ILE A 111 1.83 3.17 28.00
N GLY A 112 2.68 4.18 27.99
CA GLY A 112 3.92 4.22 27.21
C GLY A 112 3.75 3.70 25.78
N VAL A 113 4.54 2.70 25.40
CA VAL A 113 4.55 2.08 24.05
C VAL A 113 3.80 0.74 24.00
N SER A 114 2.86 0.48 24.90
CA SER A 114 2.18 -0.82 25.04
C SER A 114 1.32 -1.22 23.83
N SER A 115 0.92 -0.28 22.97
CA SER A 115 0.24 -0.52 21.70
C SER A 115 1.21 -0.75 20.54
N LEU A 116 2.53 -0.57 20.76
CA LEU A 116 3.57 -0.61 19.71
C LEU A 116 4.56 -1.76 19.89
N VAL A 117 4.85 -2.17 21.13
CA VAL A 117 5.93 -3.11 21.44
C VAL A 117 5.41 -4.33 22.17
N GLY A 118 5.77 -5.50 21.67
CA GLY A 118 5.44 -6.78 22.29
C GLY A 118 4.10 -7.36 21.84
N HIS A 119 3.75 -8.51 22.41
CA HIS A 119 2.65 -9.35 21.94
C HIS A 119 1.26 -8.72 22.10
N LYS A 120 1.08 -7.82 23.08
CA LYS A 120 -0.19 -7.13 23.33
C LYS A 120 -0.56 -6.13 22.23
N ALA A 121 0.43 -5.68 21.45
CA ALA A 121 0.21 -4.74 20.33
C ALA A 121 -0.38 -5.39 19.09
N ALA A 122 -0.43 -6.73 19.02
CA ALA A 122 -0.75 -7.46 17.81
C ALA A 122 -2.26 -7.67 17.62
N GLY A 123 -2.75 -7.33 16.43
CA GLY A 123 -4.04 -7.78 15.90
C GLY A 123 -3.94 -9.16 15.25
N VAL A 124 -5.09 -9.83 15.10
CA VAL A 124 -5.18 -11.16 14.47
C VAL A 124 -4.74 -11.08 13.00
N PRO A 125 -3.71 -11.82 12.58
CA PRO A 125 -3.09 -11.64 11.26
C PRO A 125 -3.96 -12.16 10.12
N GLY A 126 -3.96 -11.43 9.00
CA GLY A 126 -4.75 -11.73 7.82
C GLY A 126 -3.97 -12.14 6.57
N THR A 127 -2.65 -11.85 6.50
CA THR A 127 -1.87 -12.01 5.26
C THR A 127 -1.98 -13.40 4.64
N VAL A 128 -1.79 -14.46 5.41
CA VAL A 128 -1.81 -15.84 4.89
C VAL A 128 -3.19 -16.20 4.33
N MET A 129 -4.28 -15.77 5.02
CA MET A 129 -5.65 -15.97 4.55
C MET A 129 -5.93 -15.17 3.28
N GLY A 130 -5.47 -13.92 3.21
CA GLY A 130 -5.67 -13.05 2.05
C GLY A 130 -5.02 -13.61 0.79
N LEU A 131 -3.77 -14.03 0.88
CA LEU A 131 -3.03 -14.65 -0.23
C LEU A 131 -3.65 -16.00 -0.64
N TRP A 132 -4.11 -16.80 0.33
CA TRP A 132 -4.82 -18.05 0.05
C TRP A 132 -6.13 -17.82 -0.71
N GLU A 133 -6.98 -16.90 -0.23
CA GLU A 133 -8.26 -16.60 -0.87
C GLU A 133 -8.08 -16.02 -2.28
N ALA A 134 -7.03 -15.19 -2.49
CA ALA A 134 -6.65 -14.71 -3.82
C ALA A 134 -6.27 -15.89 -4.73
N HIS A 135 -5.47 -16.85 -4.23
CA HIS A 135 -5.10 -18.05 -4.96
C HIS A 135 -6.31 -18.93 -5.31
N GLN A 136 -7.18 -19.19 -4.35
CA GLN A 136 -8.37 -20.05 -4.60
C GLN A 136 -9.28 -19.48 -5.68
N ARG A 137 -9.32 -18.16 -5.84
CA ARG A 137 -10.20 -17.50 -6.80
C ARG A 137 -9.58 -17.25 -8.16
N PHE A 138 -8.30 -16.90 -8.20
CA PHE A 138 -7.63 -16.41 -9.39
C PHE A 138 -6.34 -17.17 -9.75
N GLY A 139 -5.82 -17.97 -8.85
CA GLY A 139 -4.56 -18.70 -9.04
C GLY A 139 -4.65 -19.71 -10.18
N THR A 140 -3.57 -19.84 -10.93
CA THR A 140 -3.42 -20.80 -12.02
C THR A 140 -2.28 -21.78 -11.78
N LEU A 141 -1.24 -21.36 -11.06
CA LEU A 141 -0.16 -22.24 -10.66
C LEU A 141 -0.47 -22.94 -9.33
N PRO A 142 0.10 -24.14 -9.10
CA PRO A 142 -0.05 -24.81 -7.81
C PRO A 142 0.44 -23.95 -6.65
N TRP A 143 -0.29 -23.94 -5.52
CA TRP A 143 0.05 -23.20 -4.31
C TRP A 143 1.51 -23.40 -3.87
N GLN A 144 1.96 -24.65 -3.84
CA GLN A 144 3.32 -25.04 -3.47
C GLN A 144 4.38 -24.39 -4.37
N ARG A 145 4.05 -24.20 -5.66
CA ARG A 145 4.96 -23.55 -6.61
C ARG A 145 5.18 -22.08 -6.27
N LEU A 146 4.15 -21.40 -5.76
CA LEU A 146 4.20 -20.00 -5.40
C LEU A 146 4.98 -19.75 -4.09
N LEU A 147 4.98 -20.70 -3.15
CA LEU A 147 5.71 -20.60 -1.89
C LEU A 147 7.17 -21.09 -2.01
N ALA A 148 7.48 -21.93 -2.98
CA ALA A 148 8.80 -22.54 -3.12
C ALA A 148 9.96 -21.54 -3.16
N PRO A 149 9.87 -20.36 -3.84
CA PRO A 149 10.94 -19.36 -3.82
C PRO A 149 11.18 -18.79 -2.42
N ALA A 150 10.12 -18.42 -1.69
CA ALA A 150 10.21 -17.90 -0.33
C ALA A 150 10.83 -18.92 0.63
N ILE A 151 10.41 -20.20 0.54
CA ILE A 151 11.01 -21.30 1.30
C ILE A 151 12.51 -21.43 0.98
N GLY A 152 12.88 -21.33 -0.29
CA GLY A 152 14.27 -21.37 -0.73
C GLY A 152 15.11 -20.24 -0.14
N LEU A 153 14.62 -19.00 -0.22
CA LEU A 153 15.25 -17.80 0.33
C LEU A 153 15.42 -17.88 1.85
N ALA A 154 14.40 -18.34 2.58
CA ALA A 154 14.47 -18.48 4.02
C ALA A 154 15.44 -19.60 4.47
N LYS A 155 15.42 -20.74 3.76
CA LYS A 155 16.21 -21.94 4.11
C LYS A 155 17.67 -21.85 3.72
N GLN A 156 17.97 -21.32 2.54
CA GLN A 156 19.33 -21.19 2.02
C GLN A 156 19.97 -19.85 2.42
N GLY A 157 19.14 -18.89 2.77
CA GLY A 157 19.50 -17.52 3.06
C GLY A 157 19.69 -16.67 1.81
N PHE A 158 19.77 -15.38 2.04
CA PHE A 158 20.06 -14.36 1.03
C PHE A 158 21.10 -13.38 1.59
N LYS A 159 21.78 -12.63 0.73
CA LYS A 159 22.71 -11.58 1.15
C LYS A 159 21.93 -10.42 1.73
N ALA A 160 22.08 -10.18 3.05
CA ALA A 160 21.36 -9.11 3.72
C ALA A 160 21.75 -7.73 3.16
N PRO A 161 20.83 -6.95 2.57
CA PRO A 161 21.14 -5.63 2.06
C PRO A 161 21.59 -4.67 3.18
N PRO A 162 22.54 -3.76 2.93
CA PRO A 162 23.00 -2.79 3.94
C PRO A 162 21.87 -1.96 4.55
N GLN A 163 20.82 -1.65 3.78
CA GLN A 163 19.65 -0.91 4.26
C GLN A 163 18.86 -1.71 5.28
N LEU A 164 18.64 -3.01 5.08
CA LEU A 164 17.99 -3.88 6.07
C LEU A 164 18.77 -3.89 7.38
N VAL A 165 20.10 -4.05 7.29
CA VAL A 165 20.97 -4.08 8.50
C VAL A 165 20.91 -2.74 9.24
N LYS A 166 20.90 -1.63 8.51
CA LYS A 166 20.72 -0.29 9.10
C LYS A 166 19.40 -0.21 9.87
N HIS A 167 18.28 -0.61 9.27
CA HIS A 167 16.96 -0.58 9.92
C HIS A 167 16.92 -1.49 11.15
N ILE A 168 17.55 -2.68 11.10
CA ILE A 168 17.68 -3.57 12.28
C ILE A 168 18.44 -2.85 13.40
N GLN A 169 19.61 -2.25 13.11
CA GLN A 169 20.41 -1.57 14.13
C GLN A 169 19.69 -0.39 14.77
N GLU A 170 18.95 0.39 13.99
CA GLU A 170 18.15 1.52 14.46
C GLU A 170 16.96 1.06 15.34
N SER A 171 16.52 -0.19 15.22
CA SER A 171 15.36 -0.74 15.92
C SER A 171 15.72 -1.51 17.22
N LEU A 172 16.99 -1.91 17.41
CA LEU A 172 17.40 -2.76 18.54
C LEU A 172 17.04 -2.18 19.92
N ASP A 173 17.29 -0.89 20.14
CA ASP A 173 17.00 -0.24 21.42
C ASP A 173 15.49 -0.11 21.66
N PHE A 174 14.72 0.16 20.62
CA PHE A 174 13.26 0.28 20.72
C PHE A 174 12.60 -1.06 21.07
N PHE A 175 13.10 -2.15 20.49
CA PHE A 175 12.59 -3.50 20.72
C PHE A 175 13.36 -4.28 21.81
N ALA A 176 14.19 -3.63 22.61
CA ALA A 176 14.91 -4.28 23.70
C ALA A 176 14.02 -5.08 24.69
N PRO A 177 12.73 -4.74 24.90
CA PRO A 177 11.83 -5.56 25.74
C PRO A 177 11.35 -6.87 25.09
N THR A 178 11.66 -7.12 23.81
CA THR A 178 11.21 -8.30 23.04
C THR A 178 12.37 -9.24 22.72
N ASN A 179 12.07 -10.34 22.03
CA ASN A 179 13.09 -11.27 21.51
C ASN A 179 13.66 -10.84 20.13
N PHE A 180 13.44 -9.59 19.69
CA PHE A 180 13.89 -9.07 18.39
C PHE A 180 15.39 -9.25 18.16
N ALA A 181 16.21 -8.93 19.17
CA ALA A 181 17.66 -9.02 19.08
C ALA A 181 18.16 -10.47 18.88
N ASP A 182 17.45 -11.47 19.39
CA ASP A 182 17.82 -12.89 19.26
C ASP A 182 17.71 -13.34 17.78
N TYR A 183 16.70 -12.82 17.07
CA TYR A 183 16.45 -13.15 15.65
C TYR A 183 17.21 -12.27 14.66
N PHE A 184 17.39 -10.99 14.96
CA PHE A 184 17.93 -10.01 14.02
C PHE A 184 19.27 -9.38 14.42
N GLY A 185 19.62 -9.39 15.71
CA GLY A 185 20.81 -8.70 16.19
C GLY A 185 22.15 -9.23 15.64
N HIS A 186 22.17 -10.43 15.11
CA HIS A 186 23.33 -11.07 14.49
C HIS A 186 23.48 -10.80 12.98
N VAL A 187 22.47 -10.19 12.32
CA VAL A 187 22.48 -9.95 10.86
C VAL A 187 23.52 -8.91 10.49
N ARG A 188 24.31 -9.18 9.46
CA ARG A 188 25.38 -8.30 8.96
C ARG A 188 25.22 -8.05 7.46
N ALA A 189 25.55 -6.84 7.02
CA ALA A 189 25.49 -6.45 5.61
C ALA A 189 26.35 -7.36 4.74
N ASP A 190 25.81 -7.74 3.58
CA ASP A 190 26.44 -8.61 2.59
C ASP A 190 26.77 -10.03 3.09
N GLU A 191 26.36 -10.38 4.31
CA GLU A 191 26.43 -11.75 4.83
C GLU A 191 25.14 -12.52 4.55
N THR A 192 25.22 -13.85 4.60
CA THR A 192 24.06 -14.70 4.34
C THR A 192 23.17 -14.73 5.58
N PHE A 193 21.94 -14.23 5.44
CA PHE A 193 20.91 -14.29 6.48
C PHE A 193 19.99 -15.48 6.24
N VAL A 194 19.96 -16.43 7.15
CA VAL A 194 19.16 -17.66 7.13
C VAL A 194 18.06 -17.57 8.19
N GLN A 195 16.83 -17.94 7.82
CA GLN A 195 15.65 -17.87 8.70
C GLN A 195 14.99 -19.25 8.79
N SER A 196 15.65 -20.18 9.52
CA SER A 196 15.29 -21.61 9.54
C SER A 196 13.89 -21.87 10.07
N GLU A 197 13.44 -21.18 11.13
CA GLU A 197 12.09 -21.32 11.68
C GLU A 197 11.03 -20.80 10.71
N LEU A 198 11.27 -19.65 10.08
CA LEU A 198 10.40 -19.10 9.05
C LEU A 198 10.30 -20.05 7.84
N ALA A 199 11.43 -20.65 7.42
CA ALA A 199 11.44 -21.66 6.35
C ALA A 199 10.54 -22.87 6.70
N ALA A 200 10.59 -23.35 7.96
CA ALA A 200 9.75 -24.44 8.42
C ALA A 200 8.26 -24.05 8.44
N THR A 201 7.95 -22.83 8.86
CA THR A 201 6.59 -22.28 8.84
C THR A 201 6.06 -22.17 7.42
N LEU A 202 6.82 -21.59 6.48
CA LEU A 202 6.46 -21.50 5.07
C LEU A 202 6.27 -22.89 4.44
N GLN A 203 7.09 -23.86 4.82
CA GLN A 203 6.92 -25.26 4.35
C GLN A 203 5.62 -25.85 4.87
N ARG A 204 5.24 -25.68 6.14
CA ARG A 204 3.96 -26.14 6.68
C ARG A 204 2.77 -25.49 5.97
N ILE A 205 2.84 -24.16 5.72
CA ILE A 205 1.81 -23.44 4.95
C ILE A 205 1.73 -23.95 3.51
N SER A 206 2.87 -24.24 2.89
CA SER A 206 2.92 -24.85 1.55
C SER A 206 2.21 -26.21 1.50
N ASP A 207 2.46 -27.06 2.50
CA ASP A 207 1.97 -28.45 2.53
C ASP A 207 0.51 -28.57 2.96
N ARG A 208 0.05 -27.68 3.86
CA ARG A 208 -1.26 -27.77 4.53
C ARG A 208 -2.18 -26.57 4.29
N GLY A 209 -1.72 -25.56 3.54
CA GLY A 209 -2.48 -24.32 3.31
C GLY A 209 -2.74 -23.55 4.61
N ILE A 210 -3.85 -22.83 4.64
CA ILE A 210 -4.28 -22.02 5.78
C ILE A 210 -4.56 -22.81 7.05
N GLU A 211 -4.84 -24.12 6.93
CA GLU A 211 -5.15 -24.94 8.10
C GLU A 211 -3.98 -25.01 9.09
N ASP A 212 -2.72 -24.99 8.60
CA ASP A 212 -1.57 -24.94 9.51
C ASP A 212 -1.49 -23.60 10.26
N PHE A 213 -1.65 -22.49 9.56
CA PHE A 213 -1.46 -21.16 10.14
C PHE A 213 -2.57 -20.78 11.12
N TYR A 214 -3.83 -21.18 10.86
CA TYR A 214 -4.97 -20.74 11.67
C TYR A 214 -5.50 -21.81 12.64
N ARG A 215 -5.10 -23.09 12.50
CA ARG A 215 -5.60 -24.21 13.33
C ARG A 215 -4.55 -25.27 13.67
N GLY A 216 -3.41 -25.27 12.95
CA GLY A 216 -2.38 -26.30 13.07
C GLY A 216 -1.26 -25.95 14.03
N GLU A 217 -0.06 -26.41 13.66
CA GLU A 217 1.16 -26.21 14.47
C GLU A 217 1.54 -24.74 14.57
N THR A 218 1.46 -23.99 13.47
CA THR A 218 1.80 -22.55 13.50
C THR A 218 0.84 -21.76 14.37
N ALA A 219 -0.48 -22.06 14.34
CA ALA A 219 -1.45 -21.45 15.26
C ALA A 219 -1.10 -21.70 16.73
N LYS A 220 -0.70 -22.95 17.03
CA LYS A 220 -0.31 -23.31 18.39
C LYS A 220 0.93 -22.56 18.86
N LEU A 221 1.99 -22.51 18.04
CA LEU A 221 3.22 -21.76 18.36
C LEU A 221 2.90 -20.27 18.61
N LEU A 222 2.02 -19.68 17.81
CA LEU A 222 1.59 -18.29 17.97
C LEU A 222 0.87 -18.10 19.32
N VAL A 223 -0.11 -18.95 19.65
CA VAL A 223 -0.87 -18.80 20.90
C VAL A 223 -0.02 -19.12 22.13
N ASP A 224 0.91 -20.08 22.04
CA ASP A 224 1.87 -20.36 23.12
C ASP A 224 2.77 -19.13 23.35
N SER A 225 3.24 -18.46 22.29
CA SER A 225 3.99 -17.20 22.35
C SER A 225 3.17 -16.06 22.97
N MET A 226 1.90 -15.91 22.59
CA MET A 226 0.97 -14.94 23.19
C MET A 226 0.80 -15.18 24.69
N THR A 227 0.52 -16.42 25.08
CA THR A 227 0.28 -16.80 26.50
C THR A 227 1.50 -16.54 27.37
N SER A 228 2.70 -16.76 26.84
CA SER A 228 3.95 -16.58 27.56
C SER A 228 4.37 -15.11 27.73
N ASN A 229 3.76 -14.18 26.96
CA ASN A 229 4.19 -12.78 26.85
C ASN A 229 3.02 -11.78 26.95
N ASP A 230 1.98 -12.08 27.73
CA ASP A 230 0.82 -11.22 27.98
C ASP A 230 0.06 -10.76 26.73
N GLY A 231 0.14 -11.52 25.63
CA GLY A 231 -0.63 -11.29 24.42
C GLY A 231 -2.09 -11.73 24.57
N LEU A 232 -2.96 -11.23 23.69
CA LEU A 232 -4.41 -11.44 23.82
C LEU A 232 -4.98 -12.49 22.84
N MET A 233 -4.25 -12.82 21.80
CA MET A 233 -4.72 -13.67 20.71
C MET A 233 -4.86 -15.12 21.13
N THR A 234 -6.00 -15.74 20.81
CA THR A 234 -6.34 -17.13 21.15
C THR A 234 -6.47 -17.99 19.89
N LEU A 235 -6.56 -19.31 20.06
CA LEU A 235 -6.88 -20.24 18.96
C LEU A 235 -8.26 -19.97 18.35
N GLU A 236 -9.21 -19.46 19.14
CA GLU A 236 -10.54 -19.08 18.66
C GLU A 236 -10.45 -17.86 17.73
N ASP A 237 -9.67 -16.83 18.10
CA ASP A 237 -9.43 -15.65 17.26
C ASP A 237 -8.83 -16.06 15.92
N LEU A 238 -7.79 -16.90 15.92
CA LEU A 238 -7.16 -17.39 14.70
C LEU A 238 -8.13 -18.22 13.86
N SER A 239 -8.78 -19.21 14.46
CA SER A 239 -9.66 -20.13 13.72
C SER A 239 -10.93 -19.48 13.16
N SER A 240 -11.37 -18.37 13.77
CA SER A 240 -12.53 -17.59 13.34
C SER A 240 -12.17 -16.49 12.33
N TYR A 241 -10.91 -16.12 12.17
CA TYR A 241 -10.50 -15.08 11.23
C TYR A 241 -10.92 -15.42 9.79
N ARG A 242 -11.45 -14.43 9.07
CA ARG A 242 -11.84 -14.53 7.64
C ARG A 242 -11.48 -13.23 6.93
N VAL A 243 -11.11 -13.33 5.66
CA VAL A 243 -11.06 -12.14 4.78
C VAL A 243 -12.47 -11.66 4.49
N VAL A 244 -12.58 -10.39 4.09
CA VAL A 244 -13.84 -9.83 3.59
C VAL A 244 -13.66 -9.43 2.12
N TRP A 245 -14.49 -10.01 1.26
CA TRP A 245 -14.57 -9.56 -0.12
C TRP A 245 -15.43 -8.31 -0.19
N ARG A 246 -14.83 -7.19 -0.53
CA ARG A 246 -15.52 -5.89 -0.61
C ARG A 246 -15.68 -5.44 -2.05
N LYS A 247 -16.65 -4.56 -2.29
CA LYS A 247 -16.70 -3.81 -3.54
C LYS A 247 -15.70 -2.66 -3.45
N PRO A 248 -14.74 -2.53 -4.38
CA PRO A 248 -13.85 -1.36 -4.38
C PRO A 248 -14.64 -0.07 -4.59
N ILE A 249 -14.09 1.06 -4.16
CA ILE A 249 -14.61 2.36 -4.57
C ILE A 249 -14.31 2.53 -6.06
N GLU A 250 -15.36 2.80 -6.83
CA GLU A 250 -15.29 3.12 -8.26
C GLU A 250 -15.70 4.58 -8.44
N ALA A 251 -14.76 5.43 -8.83
CA ALA A 251 -15.01 6.86 -9.00
C ALA A 251 -14.62 7.32 -10.41
N ASN A 252 -15.53 8.03 -11.07
CA ASN A 252 -15.22 8.70 -12.32
C ASN A 252 -14.36 9.94 -12.04
N TRP A 253 -13.22 10.04 -12.71
CA TRP A 253 -12.33 11.17 -12.63
C TRP A 253 -11.82 11.54 -14.02
N ARG A 254 -12.26 12.69 -14.53
CA ARG A 254 -12.03 13.13 -15.92
C ARG A 254 -12.54 12.08 -16.93
N ASP A 255 -11.68 11.59 -17.82
CA ASP A 255 -11.95 10.50 -18.77
C ASP A 255 -11.55 9.10 -18.23
N LYS A 256 -11.29 8.97 -16.95
CA LYS A 256 -10.78 7.77 -16.28
C LYS A 256 -11.78 7.23 -15.25
N VAL A 257 -11.56 5.97 -14.86
CA VAL A 257 -12.21 5.37 -13.69
C VAL A 257 -11.14 5.00 -12.68
N LEU A 258 -11.27 5.51 -11.47
CA LEU A 258 -10.44 5.13 -10.32
C LEU A 258 -11.07 3.94 -9.63
N LEU A 259 -10.29 2.90 -9.43
CA LEU A 259 -10.60 1.77 -8.56
C LEU A 259 -9.67 1.87 -7.34
N THR A 260 -10.23 1.91 -6.14
CA THR A 260 -9.42 2.09 -4.94
C THR A 260 -10.07 1.48 -3.69
N ALA A 261 -9.38 1.55 -2.55
CA ALA A 261 -9.75 0.86 -1.32
C ALA A 261 -11.05 1.39 -0.69
N PRO A 262 -12.01 0.51 -0.36
CA PRO A 262 -13.15 0.83 0.51
C PRO A 262 -12.72 0.76 1.99
N LEU A 263 -13.64 1.12 2.91
CA LEU A 263 -13.44 0.89 4.34
C LEU A 263 -13.20 -0.61 4.64
N PRO A 264 -12.37 -0.91 5.64
CA PRO A 264 -11.81 -0.03 6.66
C PRO A 264 -10.56 0.77 6.25
N SER A 265 -10.30 0.98 4.96
CA SER A 265 -9.33 1.99 4.54
C SER A 265 -10.01 3.34 4.30
N SER A 266 -9.43 4.39 4.88
CA SER A 266 -9.79 5.77 4.57
C SER A 266 -9.28 6.23 3.20
N GLY A 267 -8.31 5.50 2.64
CA GLY A 267 -7.52 5.91 1.48
C GLY A 267 -8.35 6.20 0.25
N GLY A 268 -9.31 5.33 -0.10
CA GLY A 268 -10.10 5.53 -1.31
C GLY A 268 -11.08 6.70 -1.21
N ILE A 269 -11.71 6.92 -0.06
CA ILE A 269 -12.58 8.07 0.17
C ILE A 269 -11.76 9.36 0.08
N ALA A 270 -10.63 9.40 0.78
CA ALA A 270 -9.74 10.56 0.80
C ALA A 270 -9.17 10.89 -0.59
N LEU A 271 -8.65 9.89 -1.30
CA LEU A 271 -8.11 10.04 -2.65
C LEU A 271 -9.16 10.57 -3.63
N THR A 272 -10.35 9.97 -3.64
CA THR A 272 -11.47 10.40 -4.51
C THR A 272 -11.86 11.85 -4.22
N THR A 273 -11.95 12.22 -2.95
CA THR A 273 -12.28 13.58 -2.53
C THR A 273 -11.20 14.57 -2.95
N LEU A 274 -9.92 14.26 -2.71
CA LEU A 274 -8.78 15.12 -3.09
C LEU A 274 -8.71 15.36 -4.59
N LEU A 275 -8.82 14.32 -5.42
CA LEU A 275 -8.79 14.44 -6.87
C LEU A 275 -9.99 15.25 -7.41
N SER A 276 -11.17 15.04 -6.82
CA SER A 276 -12.37 15.84 -7.16
C SER A 276 -12.21 17.30 -6.77
N MET A 277 -11.69 17.60 -5.57
CA MET A 277 -11.39 18.97 -5.14
C MET A 277 -10.34 19.62 -6.03
N ARG A 278 -9.29 18.87 -6.46
CA ARG A 278 -8.27 19.38 -7.39
C ARG A 278 -8.88 19.85 -8.70
N ASP A 279 -9.85 19.12 -9.25
CA ASP A 279 -10.50 19.51 -10.51
C ASP A 279 -11.48 20.67 -10.31
N LEU A 280 -12.21 20.73 -9.18
CA LEU A 280 -13.05 21.88 -8.82
C LEU A 280 -12.24 23.17 -8.63
N LEU A 281 -10.98 23.06 -8.23
CA LEU A 281 -10.04 24.17 -8.04
C LEU A 281 -9.13 24.39 -9.26
N ALA A 282 -9.42 23.80 -10.42
CA ALA A 282 -8.55 23.78 -11.60
C ALA A 282 -8.02 25.17 -12.01
N GLU A 283 -8.84 26.22 -11.95
CA GLU A 283 -8.42 27.60 -12.29
C GLU A 283 -7.34 28.13 -11.34
N HIS A 284 -7.33 27.72 -10.06
CA HIS A 284 -6.28 28.11 -9.11
C HIS A 284 -4.97 27.36 -9.33
N PHE A 285 -5.01 26.16 -9.92
CA PHE A 285 -3.83 25.36 -10.27
C PHE A 285 -3.27 25.66 -11.66
N LYS A 286 -4.00 26.41 -12.48
CA LYS A 286 -3.66 26.64 -13.89
C LYS A 286 -2.31 27.34 -14.06
N GLY A 287 -1.38 26.66 -14.74
CA GLY A 287 -0.05 27.18 -15.05
C GLY A 287 0.91 27.24 -13.85
N LEU A 288 0.53 26.69 -12.70
CA LEU A 288 1.45 26.61 -11.56
C LEU A 288 2.55 25.55 -11.85
N PRO A 289 3.82 25.92 -11.59
CA PRO A 289 4.90 24.94 -11.64
C PRO A 289 4.71 23.84 -10.58
N HIS A 290 5.13 22.61 -10.91
CA HIS A 290 5.17 21.52 -9.96
C HIS A 290 5.93 21.93 -8.69
N ASN A 291 5.41 21.59 -7.53
CA ASN A 291 5.95 21.89 -6.21
C ASN A 291 6.29 23.39 -5.97
N SER A 292 5.62 24.31 -6.68
CA SER A 292 5.69 25.75 -6.34
C SER A 292 4.98 26.06 -5.02
N VAL A 293 5.29 27.20 -4.40
CA VAL A 293 4.65 27.66 -3.14
C VAL A 293 3.14 27.60 -3.23
N GLN A 294 2.56 28.15 -4.30
CA GLN A 294 1.10 28.19 -4.49
C GLN A 294 0.51 26.80 -4.73
N TYR A 295 1.22 25.92 -5.48
CA TYR A 295 0.79 24.55 -5.72
C TYR A 295 0.72 23.77 -4.40
N ILE A 296 1.77 23.82 -3.58
CA ILE A 296 1.85 23.14 -2.28
C ILE A 296 0.81 23.70 -1.31
N HIS A 297 0.62 25.02 -1.26
CA HIS A 297 -0.41 25.64 -0.42
C HIS A 297 -1.81 25.10 -0.74
N LEU A 298 -2.17 25.01 -2.02
CA LEU A 298 -3.47 24.48 -2.43
C LEU A 298 -3.62 23.00 -2.06
N LEU A 299 -2.58 22.18 -2.26
CA LEU A 299 -2.61 20.78 -1.81
C LEU A 299 -2.83 20.69 -0.30
N ALA A 300 -2.04 21.42 0.50
CA ALA A 300 -2.13 21.40 1.95
C ALA A 300 -3.53 21.83 2.45
N GLU A 301 -4.14 22.84 1.83
CA GLU A 301 -5.49 23.28 2.19
C GLU A 301 -6.58 22.25 1.82
N MET A 302 -6.41 21.51 0.73
CA MET A 302 -7.29 20.39 0.37
C MET A 302 -7.11 19.24 1.36
N GLU A 303 -5.88 18.81 1.60
CA GLU A 303 -5.49 17.76 2.52
C GLU A 303 -6.01 18.03 3.93
N LYS A 304 -5.85 19.26 4.45
CA LYS A 304 -6.39 19.70 5.74
C LYS A 304 -7.88 19.35 5.91
N ARG A 305 -8.69 19.53 4.88
CA ARG A 305 -10.14 19.27 4.93
C ARG A 305 -10.44 17.78 4.90
N VAL A 306 -9.76 17.04 4.06
CA VAL A 306 -9.98 15.60 3.89
C VAL A 306 -9.54 14.85 5.13
N TYR A 307 -8.42 15.22 5.74
CA TYR A 307 -7.99 14.61 7.01
C TYR A 307 -8.88 15.00 8.18
N ALA A 308 -9.55 16.16 8.14
CA ALA A 308 -10.59 16.51 9.10
C ALA A 308 -11.77 15.53 9.05
N ASP A 309 -12.28 15.25 7.86
CA ASP A 309 -13.40 14.33 7.66
C ASP A 309 -12.99 12.89 8.02
N ARG A 310 -11.77 12.47 7.66
CA ARG A 310 -11.23 11.17 8.01
C ARG A 310 -11.30 10.89 9.51
N GLY A 311 -10.85 11.85 10.32
CA GLY A 311 -10.77 11.70 11.76
C GLY A 311 -12.10 11.62 12.48
N GLU A 312 -13.12 12.28 11.98
CA GLU A 312 -14.44 12.33 12.59
C GLU A 312 -15.31 11.12 12.24
N TYR A 313 -15.29 10.72 10.96
CA TYR A 313 -16.32 9.86 10.42
C TYR A 313 -15.86 8.43 10.11
N LEU A 314 -14.54 8.20 9.88
CA LEU A 314 -14.11 6.94 9.31
C LEU A 314 -13.68 5.90 10.35
N GLY A 315 -14.02 4.66 10.08
CA GLY A 315 -13.71 3.47 10.86
C GLY A 315 -14.17 2.22 10.12
N ASP A 316 -14.26 1.09 10.81
CA ASP A 316 -14.75 -0.15 10.24
C ASP A 316 -16.27 -0.08 10.03
N ALA A 317 -16.70 -0.06 8.77
CA ALA A 317 -18.10 0.04 8.39
C ALA A 317 -18.93 -1.23 8.72
N ASP A 318 -18.29 -2.33 9.09
CA ASP A 318 -18.98 -3.53 9.58
C ASP A 318 -19.42 -3.35 11.06
N PHE A 319 -18.86 -2.36 11.77
CA PHE A 319 -19.12 -2.07 13.19
C PHE A 319 -19.83 -0.73 13.46
N ILE A 320 -19.68 0.23 12.54
CA ILE A 320 -20.27 1.57 12.68
C ILE A 320 -20.93 2.02 11.38
N ASP A 321 -21.90 2.91 11.50
CA ASP A 321 -22.51 3.57 10.33
C ASP A 321 -21.61 4.75 9.89
N VAL A 322 -20.97 4.60 8.73
CA VAL A 322 -20.10 5.63 8.14
C VAL A 322 -20.83 6.28 6.98
N PRO A 323 -20.95 7.62 6.93
CA PRO A 323 -21.69 8.34 5.89
C PRO A 323 -20.88 8.42 4.57
N VAL A 324 -20.52 7.25 3.99
CA VAL A 324 -19.68 7.18 2.78
C VAL A 324 -20.32 7.90 1.59
N ASN A 325 -21.64 7.73 1.41
CA ASN A 325 -22.35 8.35 0.30
C ASN A 325 -22.35 9.88 0.40
N GLU A 326 -22.50 10.41 1.62
CA GLU A 326 -22.49 11.84 1.91
C GLU A 326 -21.08 12.43 1.73
N LEU A 327 -20.06 11.71 2.17
CA LEU A 327 -18.65 12.14 2.02
C LEU A 327 -18.20 12.17 0.56
N LEU A 328 -18.73 11.28 -0.27
CA LEU A 328 -18.45 11.21 -1.71
C LEU A 328 -19.48 11.97 -2.56
N ASP A 329 -20.47 12.63 -1.94
CA ASP A 329 -21.46 13.44 -2.65
C ASP A 329 -20.79 14.65 -3.33
N PRO A 330 -21.02 14.88 -4.64
CA PRO A 330 -20.40 15.99 -5.36
C PRO A 330 -20.69 17.38 -4.76
N ALA A 331 -21.87 17.59 -4.18
CA ALA A 331 -22.20 18.87 -3.56
C ALA A 331 -21.45 19.07 -2.23
N TYR A 332 -21.24 18.00 -1.46
CA TYR A 332 -20.40 18.03 -0.26
C TYR A 332 -18.94 18.35 -0.63
N ILE A 333 -18.37 17.62 -1.60
CA ILE A 333 -17.01 17.85 -2.07
C ILE A 333 -16.85 19.27 -2.61
N ALA A 334 -17.81 19.79 -3.38
CA ALA A 334 -17.81 21.17 -3.86
C ALA A 334 -17.81 22.20 -2.72
N LYS A 335 -18.57 21.95 -1.65
CA LYS A 335 -18.55 22.79 -0.44
C LYS A 335 -17.19 22.77 0.24
N ARG A 336 -16.52 21.59 0.32
CA ARG A 336 -15.18 21.48 0.90
C ARG A 336 -14.14 22.20 0.03
N ALA A 337 -14.22 22.08 -1.30
CA ALA A 337 -13.35 22.81 -2.24
C ALA A 337 -13.55 24.32 -2.15
N ALA A 338 -14.78 24.80 -2.13
CA ALA A 338 -15.09 26.24 -2.02
C ALA A 338 -14.60 26.87 -0.71
N ALA A 339 -14.36 26.08 0.33
CA ALA A 339 -13.80 26.56 1.59
C ALA A 339 -12.26 26.73 1.56
N VAL A 340 -11.59 26.29 0.49
CA VAL A 340 -10.14 26.52 0.29
C VAL A 340 -9.91 27.99 -0.04
N ASN A 341 -9.07 28.66 0.75
CA ASN A 341 -8.63 30.01 0.43
C ASN A 341 -7.29 29.93 -0.32
N PRO A 342 -7.22 30.35 -1.59
CA PRO A 342 -5.98 30.24 -2.38
C PRO A 342 -4.86 31.20 -1.92
N ASN A 343 -5.16 32.16 -1.05
CA ASN A 343 -4.22 33.21 -0.66
C ASN A 343 -3.89 33.22 0.85
N ALA A 344 -4.51 32.38 1.65
CA ALA A 344 -4.31 32.36 3.10
C ALA A 344 -4.57 30.99 3.70
N ILE A 345 -3.80 30.65 4.73
CA ILE A 345 -3.96 29.42 5.51
C ILE A 345 -5.28 29.47 6.30
N SER A 346 -6.06 28.39 6.22
CA SER A 346 -7.23 28.20 7.06
C SER A 346 -6.82 27.84 8.49
N HIS A 347 -7.43 28.48 9.49
CA HIS A 347 -7.21 28.12 10.89
C HIS A 347 -7.71 26.70 11.16
N THR A 348 -6.85 25.85 11.72
CA THR A 348 -7.14 24.44 12.01
C THR A 348 -8.39 24.24 12.85
N GLU A 349 -8.59 25.07 13.90
CA GLU A 349 -9.79 25.05 14.74
C GLU A 349 -11.13 25.23 13.98
N LYS A 350 -11.07 25.90 12.81
CA LYS A 350 -12.23 26.12 11.94
C LYS A 350 -12.46 24.98 10.95
N VAL A 351 -11.44 24.15 10.74
CA VAL A 351 -11.47 23.00 9.81
C VAL A 351 -11.68 21.70 10.56
N ARG A 352 -12.25 21.60 11.70
CA ARG A 352 -12.48 20.41 12.56
C ARG A 352 -12.52 19.05 11.85
N PRO A 353 -12.27 17.95 12.60
CA PRO A 353 -11.10 17.49 13.34
C PRO A 353 -10.16 16.64 12.49
N GLY A 354 -8.97 16.25 12.91
CA GLY A 354 -8.00 15.53 12.11
C GLY A 354 -7.04 14.62 12.89
N LEU A 355 -6.34 13.75 12.19
CA LEU A 355 -5.59 12.61 12.68
C LEU A 355 -4.21 12.46 12.06
N TYR A 356 -3.29 11.79 12.77
CA TYR A 356 -1.94 11.40 12.36
C TYR A 356 -1.80 9.88 12.17
N GLU A 357 -0.91 9.41 11.29
CA GLU A 357 -0.48 8.02 11.14
C GLU A 357 1.02 7.90 10.84
N SER A 358 1.61 6.74 11.17
CA SER A 358 3.02 6.41 11.00
C SER A 358 3.38 5.83 9.63
N PRO A 359 4.66 5.90 9.17
CA PRO A 359 5.05 5.60 7.81
C PRO A 359 5.74 4.24 7.63
N GLN A 360 5.13 3.08 7.96
CA GLN A 360 5.75 1.78 7.67
C GLN A 360 4.73 0.77 7.13
N THR A 361 4.81 0.52 5.85
CA THR A 361 3.96 -0.37 5.06
C THR A 361 4.77 -0.79 3.85
N THR A 362 4.35 -1.77 3.08
CA THR A 362 4.95 -2.04 1.77
C THR A 362 3.88 -2.19 0.70
N HIS A 363 4.25 -1.89 -0.54
CA HIS A 363 3.37 -1.94 -1.69
C HIS A 363 4.04 -2.61 -2.88
N PHE A 364 3.25 -3.30 -3.71
CA PHE A 364 3.67 -3.75 -5.03
C PHE A 364 2.55 -3.66 -6.06
N SER A 365 2.93 -3.36 -7.30
CA SER A 365 2.07 -3.22 -8.48
C SER A 365 2.48 -4.23 -9.56
N ILE A 366 1.55 -5.03 -10.06
CA ILE A 366 1.83 -6.11 -11.03
C ILE A 366 0.76 -6.13 -12.11
N VAL A 367 1.17 -6.31 -13.37
CA VAL A 367 0.26 -6.51 -14.52
C VAL A 367 0.78 -7.67 -15.36
N ASP A 368 -0.10 -8.60 -15.74
CA ASP A 368 0.24 -9.70 -16.66
C ASP A 368 -0.01 -9.34 -18.13
N ALA A 369 0.42 -10.21 -19.01
CA ALA A 369 0.28 -10.03 -20.47
C ALA A 369 -1.17 -10.03 -20.97
N LYS A 370 -2.13 -10.48 -20.17
CA LYS A 370 -3.58 -10.44 -20.49
C LYS A 370 -4.23 -9.14 -20.00
N GLY A 371 -3.49 -8.28 -19.28
CA GLY A 371 -3.97 -7.04 -18.71
C GLY A 371 -4.69 -7.22 -17.37
N ASN A 372 -4.58 -8.39 -16.72
CA ASN A 372 -4.98 -8.51 -15.32
C ASN A 372 -3.98 -7.77 -14.45
N ALA A 373 -4.47 -7.07 -13.43
CA ALA A 373 -3.64 -6.20 -12.59
C ALA A 373 -3.88 -6.47 -11.10
N VAL A 374 -2.82 -6.31 -10.32
CA VAL A 374 -2.83 -6.35 -8.86
C VAL A 374 -2.15 -5.10 -8.32
N SER A 375 -2.82 -4.39 -7.41
CA SER A 375 -2.29 -3.34 -6.56
C SER A 375 -2.45 -3.81 -5.12
N ASN A 376 -1.35 -4.13 -4.44
CA ASN A 376 -1.38 -4.73 -3.11
C ASN A 376 -0.57 -3.93 -2.11
N THR A 377 -1.21 -3.53 -1.02
CA THR A 377 -0.57 -2.86 0.11
C THR A 377 -0.80 -3.69 1.37
N TYR A 378 0.26 -4.10 2.05
CA TYR A 378 0.18 -4.86 3.28
C TYR A 378 1.26 -4.43 4.28
N THR A 379 1.10 -4.77 5.55
CA THR A 379 1.81 -4.09 6.62
C THR A 379 1.99 -4.97 7.87
N LEU A 380 2.87 -4.52 8.73
CA LEU A 380 2.95 -4.87 10.16
C LEU A 380 2.59 -3.66 11.05
N ASN A 381 2.22 -2.52 10.47
CA ASN A 381 2.10 -1.15 10.97
C ASN A 381 3.47 -0.46 11.04
N LEU A 382 4.27 -0.61 12.10
CA LEU A 382 5.64 -0.09 12.15
C LEU A 382 6.67 -1.02 11.48
N SER A 383 7.88 -0.49 11.25
CA SER A 383 9.04 -1.30 10.85
C SER A 383 9.25 -2.43 11.86
N PHE A 384 9.21 -3.67 11.37
CA PHE A 384 9.27 -4.90 12.17
C PHE A 384 8.07 -5.10 13.13
N GLY A 385 6.96 -4.39 12.91
CA GLY A 385 5.75 -4.50 13.71
C GLY A 385 6.00 -4.25 15.20
N SER A 386 5.50 -5.13 16.04
CA SER A 386 5.68 -5.05 17.49
C SER A 386 7.07 -5.46 17.97
N GLY A 387 7.99 -5.83 17.08
CA GLY A 387 9.30 -6.39 17.40
C GLY A 387 9.26 -7.77 18.06
N ALA A 388 8.09 -8.34 18.28
CA ALA A 388 7.94 -9.68 18.82
C ALA A 388 7.96 -10.72 17.69
N VAL A 389 8.85 -11.69 17.78
CA VAL A 389 8.92 -12.83 16.87
C VAL A 389 8.24 -14.03 17.52
N VAL A 390 7.38 -14.73 16.76
CA VAL A 390 6.76 -15.98 17.22
C VAL A 390 7.81 -17.07 17.30
N GLU A 391 8.15 -17.48 18.52
CA GLU A 391 9.20 -18.46 18.80
C GLU A 391 8.89 -19.81 18.18
N GLY A 392 9.85 -20.42 17.49
CA GLY A 392 9.68 -21.66 16.73
C GLY A 392 8.93 -21.53 15.40
N ALA A 393 8.31 -20.37 15.13
CA ALA A 393 7.68 -20.07 13.85
C ALA A 393 8.45 -19.02 13.03
N GLY A 394 9.25 -18.14 13.68
CA GLY A 394 10.22 -17.25 13.06
C GLY A 394 9.65 -16.06 12.30
N PHE A 395 8.38 -15.68 12.47
CA PHE A 395 7.80 -14.49 11.86
C PHE A 395 7.45 -13.43 12.89
N LEU A 396 7.54 -12.16 12.49
CA LEU A 396 7.19 -10.99 13.29
C LEU A 396 5.67 -10.82 13.44
N LEU A 397 5.24 -10.37 14.60
CA LEU A 397 3.89 -9.92 14.88
C LEU A 397 3.73 -8.43 14.52
N ASN A 398 2.54 -8.07 14.07
CA ASN A 398 2.16 -6.69 13.83
C ASN A 398 1.98 -5.89 15.13
N ASP A 399 1.98 -4.58 15.05
CA ASP A 399 1.55 -3.63 16.08
C ASP A 399 0.34 -2.81 15.62
N GLU A 400 -0.53 -3.45 14.86
CA GLU A 400 -1.64 -2.81 14.17
C GLU A 400 -2.75 -2.33 15.11
N MET A 401 -2.77 -2.80 16.36
CA MET A 401 -3.72 -2.31 17.37
C MET A 401 -3.54 -0.82 17.69
N ASP A 402 -2.36 -0.24 17.39
CA ASP A 402 -2.08 1.19 17.55
C ASP A 402 -2.87 2.07 16.57
N ASP A 403 -3.30 1.52 15.43
CA ASP A 403 -4.13 2.22 14.45
C ASP A 403 -5.57 2.49 14.93
N PHE A 404 -6.00 1.87 16.04
CA PHE A 404 -7.22 2.28 16.72
C PHE A 404 -7.06 3.62 17.45
N SER A 405 -8.18 4.26 17.73
CA SER A 405 -8.24 5.38 18.68
C SER A 405 -8.07 4.83 20.10
N ILE A 406 -6.84 4.76 20.60
CA ILE A 406 -6.50 4.23 21.94
C ILE A 406 -7.25 4.99 23.03
N LYS A 407 -7.40 6.30 22.86
CA LYS A 407 -8.24 7.17 23.70
C LYS A 407 -8.80 8.30 22.83
N PRO A 408 -10.13 8.40 22.65
CA PRO A 408 -10.73 9.48 21.87
C PRO A 408 -10.29 10.87 22.35
N GLY A 409 -9.81 11.71 21.42
CA GLY A 409 -9.33 13.05 21.73
C GLY A 409 -7.91 13.15 22.27
N VAL A 410 -7.19 12.03 22.41
CA VAL A 410 -5.77 11.99 22.78
C VAL A 410 -4.96 11.40 21.62
N PRO A 411 -3.81 11.98 21.28
CA PRO A 411 -2.96 11.42 20.24
C PRO A 411 -2.39 10.07 20.67
N ASN A 412 -2.34 9.08 19.75
CA ASN A 412 -1.55 7.86 19.90
C ASN A 412 -0.05 8.17 19.81
N ALA A 413 0.83 7.17 19.74
CA ALA A 413 2.29 7.36 19.64
C ALA A 413 2.73 8.27 18.47
N TYR A 414 1.87 8.43 17.47
CA TYR A 414 2.11 9.24 16.28
C TYR A 414 1.46 10.61 16.31
N GLY A 415 0.91 11.04 17.43
CA GLY A 415 0.18 12.28 17.54
C GLY A 415 -1.25 12.23 17.00
N VAL A 416 -1.79 11.01 16.81
CA VAL A 416 -3.12 10.77 16.25
C VAL A 416 -4.21 11.01 17.29
N ILE A 417 -5.15 11.88 16.95
CA ILE A 417 -6.40 12.05 17.69
C ILE A 417 -7.51 11.30 16.95
N GLY A 418 -7.79 10.05 17.37
CA GLY A 418 -8.91 9.27 16.84
C GLY A 418 -10.25 9.68 17.46
N GLY A 419 -11.31 9.65 16.65
CA GLY A 419 -12.70 9.73 17.10
C GLY A 419 -13.23 8.39 17.60
N ARG A 420 -14.42 8.39 18.16
CA ARG A 420 -15.12 7.17 18.61
C ARG A 420 -15.39 6.17 17.48
N ALA A 421 -15.46 6.65 16.26
CA ALA A 421 -15.64 5.81 15.07
C ALA A 421 -14.58 4.69 14.98
N ASN A 422 -13.35 4.97 15.42
CA ASN A 422 -12.24 4.02 15.38
C ASN A 422 -11.80 3.52 16.77
N GLU A 423 -12.70 3.46 17.77
CA GLU A 423 -12.43 2.86 19.08
C GLU A 423 -12.21 1.34 18.98
N ILE A 424 -11.39 0.79 19.88
CA ILE A 424 -11.13 -0.66 19.97
C ILE A 424 -12.42 -1.41 20.33
N GLN A 425 -12.74 -2.45 19.55
CA GLN A 425 -13.81 -3.41 19.86
C GLN A 425 -13.35 -4.81 19.43
N PRO A 426 -13.74 -5.89 20.15
CA PRO A 426 -13.43 -7.26 19.77
C PRO A 426 -13.84 -7.57 18.32
N GLY A 427 -12.95 -8.15 17.53
CA GLY A 427 -13.20 -8.53 16.15
C GLY A 427 -13.24 -7.38 15.13
N LYS A 428 -13.19 -6.13 15.58
CA LYS A 428 -13.19 -4.94 14.71
C LYS A 428 -11.83 -4.78 14.02
N ARG A 429 -11.85 -4.26 12.78
CA ARG A 429 -10.65 -3.87 12.05
C ARG A 429 -10.32 -2.40 12.30
N MET A 430 -9.06 -2.11 12.54
CA MET A 430 -8.58 -0.74 12.73
C MET A 430 -8.58 0.02 11.39
N LEU A 431 -8.87 1.32 11.46
CA LEU A 431 -8.86 2.20 10.28
C LEU A 431 -7.46 2.26 9.66
N SER A 432 -7.39 2.15 8.33
CA SER A 432 -6.14 2.19 7.57
C SER A 432 -6.06 3.40 6.65
N SER A 433 -4.84 3.78 6.23
CA SER A 433 -4.58 4.72 5.13
C SER A 433 -4.05 4.04 3.87
N MET A 434 -3.89 2.72 3.84
CA MET A 434 -3.43 1.99 2.66
C MET A 434 -4.35 2.23 1.46
N THR A 435 -3.79 2.70 0.35
CA THR A 435 -4.53 3.19 -0.82
C THR A 435 -4.10 2.46 -2.10
N PRO A 436 -4.20 1.12 -2.17
CA PRO A 436 -3.96 0.44 -3.43
C PRO A 436 -4.93 0.95 -4.48
N THR A 437 -4.41 1.35 -5.66
CA THR A 437 -5.20 2.03 -6.68
C THR A 437 -4.88 1.52 -8.07
N ILE A 438 -5.92 1.31 -8.87
CA ILE A 438 -5.85 1.02 -10.31
C ILE A 438 -6.66 2.09 -11.03
N VAL A 439 -6.09 2.71 -12.06
CA VAL A 439 -6.78 3.67 -12.93
C VAL A 439 -7.07 2.98 -14.25
N LEU A 440 -8.33 3.04 -14.67
CA LEU A 440 -8.75 2.54 -15.97
C LEU A 440 -8.89 3.70 -16.96
N ALA A 441 -8.47 3.49 -18.19
CA ALA A 441 -8.77 4.36 -19.31
C ALA A 441 -10.26 4.28 -19.69
N ALA A 442 -10.76 5.23 -20.50
CA ALA A 442 -12.16 5.28 -20.96
C ALA A 442 -12.63 4.00 -21.68
N ASN A 443 -11.72 3.21 -22.23
CA ASN A 443 -12.01 1.93 -22.86
C ASN A 443 -12.06 0.74 -21.89
N GLY A 444 -11.90 0.98 -20.58
CA GLY A 444 -11.90 -0.04 -19.52
C GLY A 444 -10.59 -0.80 -19.37
N GLN A 445 -9.54 -0.45 -20.11
CA GLN A 445 -8.21 -1.06 -19.92
C GLN A 445 -7.46 -0.41 -18.76
N VAL A 446 -6.59 -1.17 -18.12
CA VAL A 446 -5.70 -0.65 -17.08
C VAL A 446 -4.73 0.37 -17.68
N ASP A 447 -4.70 1.57 -17.10
CA ASP A 447 -3.88 2.71 -17.53
C ASP A 447 -2.75 2.99 -16.52
N MET A 448 -3.04 2.84 -15.22
CA MET A 448 -2.08 2.98 -14.14
C MET A 448 -2.36 1.96 -13.03
N VAL A 449 -1.31 1.43 -12.40
CA VAL A 449 -1.38 0.71 -11.12
C VAL A 449 -0.42 1.40 -10.17
N THR A 450 -0.86 1.80 -8.99
CA THR A 450 -0.05 2.61 -8.07
C THR A 450 -0.39 2.36 -6.62
N GLY A 451 0.59 2.56 -5.76
CA GLY A 451 0.45 2.56 -4.32
C GLY A 451 1.81 2.72 -3.65
N SER A 452 1.77 2.97 -2.36
CA SER A 452 2.96 3.30 -1.57
C SER A 452 2.79 2.86 -0.13
N PRO A 453 3.87 2.56 0.60
CA PRO A 453 3.90 2.65 2.06
C PRO A 453 3.89 4.10 2.53
N GLY A 454 3.80 4.32 3.86
CA GLY A 454 4.03 5.63 4.44
C GLY A 454 3.00 6.10 5.47
N GLY A 455 2.16 5.22 6.05
CA GLY A 455 1.11 5.59 6.99
C GLY A 455 0.17 6.64 6.40
N SER A 456 -0.08 7.74 7.09
CA SER A 456 -0.92 8.84 6.58
C SER A 456 -0.43 9.44 5.27
N THR A 457 0.88 9.44 5.02
CA THR A 457 1.47 9.96 3.77
C THR A 457 1.13 9.10 2.55
N ILE A 458 0.61 7.89 2.72
CA ILE A 458 0.19 7.02 1.61
C ILE A 458 -0.83 7.72 0.71
N ILE A 459 -1.86 8.31 1.31
CA ILE A 459 -2.96 8.98 0.58
C ILE A 459 -2.41 10.09 -0.30
N THR A 460 -1.57 10.95 0.26
CA THR A 460 -1.00 12.11 -0.44
C THR A 460 0.07 11.69 -1.47
N THR A 461 0.83 10.63 -1.18
CA THR A 461 1.79 10.04 -2.13
C THR A 461 1.07 9.45 -3.35
N VAL A 462 -0.01 8.69 -3.14
CA VAL A 462 -0.81 8.12 -4.25
C VAL A 462 -1.51 9.23 -5.04
N MET A 463 -2.09 10.24 -4.37
CA MET A 463 -2.63 11.42 -5.06
C MET A 463 -1.58 12.11 -5.93
N GLN A 464 -0.40 12.40 -5.37
CA GLN A 464 0.67 13.06 -6.12
C GLN A 464 1.18 12.18 -7.26
N SER A 465 1.23 10.84 -7.13
CA SER A 465 1.62 9.97 -8.23
C SER A 465 0.68 10.10 -9.43
N ILE A 466 -0.62 10.18 -9.18
CA ILE A 466 -1.65 10.39 -10.20
C ILE A 466 -1.51 11.78 -10.83
N LEU A 467 -1.43 12.85 -10.02
CA LEU A 467 -1.30 14.21 -10.53
C LEU A 467 0.02 14.44 -11.28
N ASN A 468 1.13 13.88 -10.82
CA ASN A 468 2.44 14.02 -11.47
C ASN A 468 2.44 13.42 -12.89
N ASN A 469 1.73 12.33 -13.11
CA ASN A 469 1.59 11.80 -14.44
C ASN A 469 0.55 12.57 -15.28
N TYR A 470 -0.68 12.72 -14.79
CA TYR A 470 -1.78 13.26 -15.62
C TYR A 470 -1.77 14.78 -15.75
N ASP A 471 -1.23 15.54 -14.78
CA ASP A 471 -1.14 17.01 -14.86
C ASP A 471 0.20 17.49 -15.41
N PHE A 472 1.30 16.76 -15.12
CA PHE A 472 2.66 17.19 -15.48
C PHE A 472 3.34 16.28 -16.51
N GLY A 473 2.70 15.19 -16.94
CA GLY A 473 3.23 14.30 -17.98
C GLY A 473 4.51 13.56 -17.60
N MET A 474 4.76 13.35 -16.31
CA MET A 474 5.96 12.66 -15.83
C MET A 474 5.94 11.18 -16.19
N SER A 475 7.11 10.61 -16.54
CA SER A 475 7.29 9.17 -16.73
C SER A 475 7.16 8.40 -15.42
N ALA A 476 6.95 7.07 -15.48
CA ALA A 476 6.83 6.22 -14.29
C ALA A 476 8.04 6.35 -13.35
N GLU A 477 9.25 6.36 -13.89
CA GLU A 477 10.49 6.53 -13.13
C GLU A 477 10.56 7.89 -12.43
N ASN A 478 10.21 8.99 -13.15
CA ASN A 478 10.20 10.32 -12.57
C ASN A 478 9.13 10.48 -11.50
N VAL A 479 7.91 9.96 -11.73
CA VAL A 479 6.84 9.95 -10.73
C VAL A 479 7.27 9.21 -9.46
N ALA A 480 7.93 8.05 -9.60
CA ALA A 480 8.38 7.27 -8.47
C ALA A 480 9.45 7.99 -7.62
N SER A 481 10.29 8.83 -8.25
CA SER A 481 11.49 9.41 -7.62
C SER A 481 11.37 10.90 -7.25
N VAL A 482 10.37 11.63 -7.78
CA VAL A 482 10.21 13.08 -7.55
C VAL A 482 9.92 13.41 -6.09
N GLU A 483 10.23 14.65 -5.70
CA GLU A 483 9.98 15.16 -4.36
C GLU A 483 8.48 15.16 -4.03
N ARG A 484 8.17 14.79 -2.78
CA ARG A 484 6.80 14.71 -2.25
C ARG A 484 6.61 15.67 -1.10
N VAL A 485 5.39 16.14 -0.94
CA VAL A 485 4.96 17.00 0.16
C VAL A 485 3.73 16.37 0.84
N HIS A 486 3.54 16.70 2.12
CA HIS A 486 2.43 16.17 2.89
C HIS A 486 1.97 17.17 3.95
N HIS A 487 0.65 17.24 4.12
CA HIS A 487 -0.01 17.92 5.23
C HIS A 487 -1.24 17.10 5.66
N GLN A 488 -1.58 17.11 6.94
CA GLN A 488 -2.64 16.25 7.46
C GLN A 488 -3.46 16.87 8.61
N LEU A 489 -3.67 18.18 8.61
CA LEU A 489 -4.36 18.96 9.63
C LEU A 489 -3.54 19.20 10.90
N TYR A 490 -3.04 18.19 11.55
CA TYR A 490 -2.16 18.25 12.72
C TYR A 490 -0.81 17.57 12.45
N PRO A 491 0.33 18.07 12.97
CA PRO A 491 0.46 19.35 13.70
C PRO A 491 -0.02 20.54 12.87
N GLU A 492 -0.58 21.55 13.56
CA GLU A 492 -1.14 22.72 12.91
C GLU A 492 -0.16 23.36 11.94
N ASN A 493 -0.58 23.55 10.69
CA ASN A 493 0.17 24.20 9.62
C ASN A 493 1.56 23.59 9.33
N LEU A 494 1.79 22.32 9.68
CA LEU A 494 3.01 21.61 9.33
C LEU A 494 2.90 21.02 7.91
N ILE A 495 3.82 21.42 7.04
CA ILE A 495 4.09 20.74 5.77
C ILE A 495 5.38 19.96 5.92
N THR A 496 5.35 18.65 5.68
CA THR A 496 6.55 17.83 5.57
C THR A 496 6.88 17.57 4.11
N TYR A 497 8.17 17.39 3.80
CA TYR A 497 8.66 17.09 2.45
C TYR A 497 9.75 16.03 2.47
N HIS A 498 9.95 15.34 1.36
CA HIS A 498 11.03 14.36 1.21
C HIS A 498 11.38 14.13 -0.29
N PRO A 499 12.65 13.94 -0.68
CA PRO A 499 13.85 14.05 0.17
C PRO A 499 14.33 15.49 0.32
N THR A 500 13.98 16.37 -0.61
CA THR A 500 14.40 17.78 -0.65
C THR A 500 13.23 18.67 -1.05
N LEU A 501 13.39 19.97 -0.81
CA LEU A 501 12.52 21.01 -1.35
C LEU A 501 13.36 22.26 -1.59
N ALA A 502 13.11 23.00 -2.66
CA ALA A 502 13.86 24.18 -3.01
C ALA A 502 13.78 25.26 -1.90
N LYS A 503 14.90 25.84 -1.50
CA LYS A 503 14.95 26.85 -0.42
C LYS A 503 13.98 28.01 -0.62
N GLY A 504 13.81 28.47 -1.87
CA GLY A 504 12.85 29.52 -2.20
C GLY A 504 11.40 29.11 -1.94
N VAL A 505 11.08 27.85 -2.12
CA VAL A 505 9.74 27.29 -1.83
C VAL A 505 9.55 27.17 -0.32
N ILE A 506 10.54 26.65 0.41
CA ILE A 506 10.52 26.58 1.88
C ILE A 506 10.28 27.96 2.47
N ASN A 507 11.06 28.97 2.04
CA ASN A 507 10.91 30.35 2.52
C ASN A 507 9.52 30.91 2.20
N GLY A 508 9.03 30.74 0.96
CA GLY A 508 7.72 31.24 0.56
C GLY A 508 6.56 30.60 1.34
N LEU A 509 6.62 29.31 1.65
CA LEU A 509 5.64 28.65 2.50
C LEU A 509 5.74 29.13 3.96
N THR A 510 6.95 29.37 4.47
CA THR A 510 7.17 29.91 5.80
C THR A 510 6.64 31.35 5.91
N ASP A 511 6.86 32.18 4.89
CA ASP A 511 6.32 33.54 4.82
C ASP A 511 4.78 33.56 4.80
N MET A 512 4.14 32.52 4.25
CA MET A 512 2.69 32.33 4.34
C MET A 512 2.23 31.90 5.74
N GLY A 513 3.12 31.42 6.62
CA GLY A 513 2.82 31.00 7.99
C GLY A 513 2.83 29.49 8.21
N TYR A 514 3.30 28.69 7.23
CA TYR A 514 3.52 27.25 7.42
C TYR A 514 4.82 26.98 8.19
N ARG A 515 4.81 25.93 8.97
CA ARG A 515 6.01 25.23 9.43
C ARG A 515 6.40 24.21 8.36
N VAL A 516 7.64 24.26 7.85
CA VAL A 516 8.08 23.39 6.74
C VAL A 516 9.29 22.60 7.19
N GLU A 517 9.15 21.28 7.27
CA GLU A 517 10.17 20.38 7.82
C GLU A 517 10.45 19.22 6.86
N GLN A 518 11.69 18.76 6.81
CA GLN A 518 12.00 17.51 6.13
C GLN A 518 11.42 16.35 6.95
N HIS A 519 10.72 15.43 6.28
CA HIS A 519 10.20 14.25 6.95
C HIS A 519 11.37 13.40 7.50
N PRO A 520 11.31 12.95 8.76
CA PRO A 520 12.43 12.25 9.40
C PRO A 520 12.73 10.88 8.77
N LEU A 521 11.73 10.27 8.13
CA LEU A 521 11.83 9.00 7.43
C LEU A 521 11.59 9.18 5.93
N THR A 522 11.83 8.15 5.13
CA THR A 522 11.46 8.15 3.72
C THR A 522 9.94 8.27 3.59
N MET A 523 9.48 9.30 2.87
CA MET A 523 8.04 9.51 2.62
C MET A 523 7.60 8.65 1.43
N GLY A 524 7.10 7.47 1.74
CA GLY A 524 6.69 6.48 0.76
C GLY A 524 7.85 5.74 0.08
N ASP A 525 7.52 4.63 -0.54
CA ASP A 525 8.33 3.82 -1.46
C ASP A 525 7.39 3.44 -2.61
N LEU A 526 7.20 4.40 -3.53
CA LEU A 526 6.15 4.32 -4.56
C LEU A 526 6.49 3.24 -5.58
N GLN A 527 5.53 2.35 -5.83
CA GLN A 527 5.61 1.33 -6.86
C GLN A 527 4.53 1.60 -7.90
N LEU A 528 4.94 1.87 -9.14
CA LEU A 528 4.06 2.44 -10.17
C LEU A 528 4.23 1.77 -11.52
N LEU A 529 3.10 1.45 -12.16
CA LEU A 529 3.03 1.02 -13.55
C LEU A 529 2.16 2.00 -14.34
N LEU A 530 2.63 2.40 -15.52
CA LEU A 530 1.94 3.30 -16.44
C LEU A 530 1.82 2.67 -17.82
N LYS A 531 0.65 2.78 -18.43
CA LYS A 531 0.45 2.45 -19.84
C LYS A 531 0.80 3.68 -20.69
N LYS A 532 1.77 3.54 -21.60
CA LYS A 532 2.14 4.60 -22.54
C LYS A 532 1.11 4.73 -23.65
N SER A 533 1.12 5.85 -24.35
CA SER A 533 0.23 6.11 -25.50
C SER A 533 0.41 5.12 -26.67
N ASP A 534 1.58 4.51 -26.83
CA ASP A 534 1.86 3.46 -27.80
C ASP A 534 1.32 2.08 -27.37
N GLY A 535 0.85 1.99 -26.12
CA GLY A 535 0.29 0.79 -25.52
C GLY A 535 1.33 -0.12 -24.86
N GLU A 536 2.58 0.30 -24.73
CA GLU A 536 3.60 -0.36 -23.94
C GLU A 536 3.47 -0.01 -22.45
N TRP A 537 3.99 -0.87 -21.56
CA TRP A 537 4.11 -0.55 -20.15
C TRP A 537 5.39 0.24 -19.85
N SER A 538 5.32 1.07 -18.83
CA SER A 538 6.46 1.70 -18.16
C SER A 538 6.30 1.44 -16.67
N ALA A 539 7.39 1.11 -16.01
CA ALA A 539 7.41 0.79 -14.58
C ALA A 539 8.36 1.73 -13.83
N GLY A 540 8.00 2.09 -12.61
CA GLY A 540 8.81 2.92 -11.72
C GLY A 540 8.75 2.38 -10.30
N SER A 541 9.91 2.16 -9.70
CA SER A 541 10.11 1.91 -8.27
C SER A 541 10.89 3.07 -7.68
N ASP A 542 10.58 3.46 -6.46
CA ASP A 542 11.24 4.57 -5.78
C ASP A 542 12.75 4.31 -5.66
N ALA A 543 13.55 5.17 -6.26
CA ALA A 543 15.01 5.04 -6.28
C ALA A 543 15.67 5.19 -4.89
N ARG A 544 14.91 5.63 -3.87
CA ARG A 544 15.36 5.75 -2.47
C ARG A 544 15.21 4.43 -1.71
N GLY A 545 14.35 3.54 -2.19
CA GLY A 545 14.18 2.17 -1.69
C GLY A 545 15.20 1.20 -2.29
N ARG A 546 14.92 -0.08 -2.13
CA ARG A 546 15.69 -1.19 -2.71
C ARG A 546 14.90 -2.00 -3.75
N GLY A 547 13.83 -1.39 -4.23
CA GLY A 547 12.88 -2.00 -5.14
C GLY A 547 13.41 -2.19 -6.56
N ALA A 548 12.60 -2.86 -7.37
CA ALA A 548 12.84 -3.06 -8.79
C ALA A 548 11.57 -2.78 -9.60
N ALA A 549 11.77 -2.23 -10.80
CA ALA A 549 10.72 -1.98 -11.78
C ALA A 549 11.11 -2.67 -13.09
N VAL A 550 10.28 -3.62 -13.54
CA VAL A 550 10.58 -4.48 -14.68
C VAL A 550 9.41 -4.46 -15.67
N VAL A 551 9.74 -4.36 -16.96
CA VAL A 551 8.81 -4.64 -18.06
C VAL A 551 9.43 -5.77 -18.87
N GLY A 552 8.77 -6.92 -18.92
CA GLY A 552 9.24 -8.10 -19.61
C GLY A 552 8.26 -8.58 -20.67
N GLU A 553 8.69 -9.54 -21.48
CA GLU A 553 7.90 -10.15 -22.53
C GLU A 553 7.77 -11.65 -22.30
N ILE A 554 6.55 -12.18 -22.41
CA ILE A 554 6.35 -13.63 -22.45
C ILE A 554 6.61 -14.08 -23.87
N LEU A 555 7.68 -14.83 -24.07
CA LEU A 555 7.97 -15.49 -25.32
C LEU A 555 6.89 -16.55 -25.58
N THR A 556 5.92 -16.24 -26.43
CA THR A 556 5.03 -17.28 -26.94
C THR A 556 5.88 -18.26 -27.75
N SER A 557 6.10 -19.45 -27.23
CA SER A 557 6.60 -20.56 -28.05
C SER A 557 5.67 -20.64 -29.25
N GLN A 558 6.18 -20.41 -30.46
CA GLN A 558 5.42 -20.68 -31.67
C GLN A 558 4.95 -22.14 -31.62
N PRO A 559 3.67 -22.41 -32.02
CA PRO A 559 3.11 -23.76 -32.01
C PRO A 559 3.87 -24.71 -32.93
#